data_ff5e88542293dfff4c1806a97a160369
#
_entry.id   ff5e88542293dfff4c1806a97a160369
#
_cell.length_a   1.000
_cell.length_b   1.000
_cell.length_c   1.000
_cell.angle_alpha   90.00
_cell.angle_beta   90.00
_cell.angle_gamma   90.00
#
_symmetry.space_group_name_H-M   'P 1'
#
loop_
_entity.id
_entity.type
_entity.pdbx_description
1 polymer ?
#
loop_
_entity_poly.entity_id
_entity_poly.type
_entity_poly.pdbx_seq_one_letter_code
_entity_poly.pdbx_strand_id
1 'polypeptide(L)' 'MIELTLLTLLNSVATDFCAYRNKDYDVLKSVLLAYTDANTKYGTANVKKVIGSSDNIKIAAIATVLTKCPDKL' A
#
# COMPACT_ATOMS: atom_id res chain seq x y z
N MET A 1 10.76 19.02 4.83
CA MET A 1 10.06 18.07 3.94
C MET A 1 10.27 16.66 4.45
N ILE A 2 9.20 15.89 4.58
CA ILE A 2 9.31 14.51 5.06
C ILE A 2 9.59 13.61 3.86
N GLU A 3 10.67 12.85 3.93
CA GLU A 3 11.00 11.89 2.89
C GLU A 3 10.10 10.67 3.00
N LEU A 4 9.53 10.24 1.86
CA LEU A 4 8.73 9.02 1.83
C LEU A 4 9.65 7.80 1.89
N THR A 5 9.47 6.98 2.93
CA THR A 5 10.21 5.73 3.06
C THR A 5 9.36 4.56 2.60
N LEU A 6 10.02 3.44 2.26
CA LEU A 6 9.31 2.22 1.89
C LEU A 6 8.37 1.75 3.01
N LEU A 7 8.83 1.79 4.25
CA LEU A 7 8.01 1.37 5.39
C LEU A 7 6.75 2.23 5.53
N THR A 8 6.89 3.55 5.41
CA THR A 8 5.75 4.46 5.48
C THR A 8 4.75 4.19 4.37
N LEU A 9 5.24 4.00 3.15
CA LEU A 9 4.39 3.70 2.00
C LEU A 9 3.65 2.37 2.20
N LEU A 10 4.35 1.32 2.60
CA LEU A 10 3.75 0.00 2.81
C LEU A 10 2.69 0.03 3.91
N ASN A 11 2.96 0.72 5.01
CA ASN A 11 1.98 0.85 6.10
C ASN A 11 0.73 1.59 5.64
N SER A 12 0.89 2.65 4.86
CA SER A 12 -0.22 3.44 4.35
C SER A 12 -1.07 2.62 3.37
N VAL A 13 -0.43 1.95 2.41
CA VAL A 13 -1.13 1.13 1.42
C VAL A 13 -1.84 -0.05 2.10
N ALA A 14 -1.18 -0.73 3.03
CA ALA A 14 -1.78 -1.86 3.73
C ALA A 14 -2.97 -1.42 4.58
N THR A 15 -2.87 -0.30 5.27
CA THR A 15 -3.97 0.24 6.08
C THR A 15 -5.19 0.54 5.20
N ASP A 16 -4.98 1.20 4.07
CA ASP A 16 -6.07 1.53 3.15
C ASP A 16 -6.63 0.29 2.48
N PHE A 17 -5.77 -0.66 2.08
CA PHE A 17 -6.20 -1.94 1.55
C PHE A 17 -7.14 -2.66 2.52
N CYS A 18 -6.75 -2.77 3.77
CA CYS A 18 -7.57 -3.41 4.80
C CYS A 18 -8.90 -2.69 4.98
N ALA A 19 -8.90 -1.35 4.96
CA ALA A 19 -10.12 -0.56 5.07
C ALA A 19 -11.08 -0.83 3.90
N TYR A 20 -10.56 -0.89 2.68
CA TYR A 20 -11.38 -1.19 1.51
C TYR A 20 -11.92 -2.62 1.53
N ARG A 21 -11.09 -3.59 1.95
CA ARG A 21 -11.55 -4.96 2.10
C ARG A 21 -12.68 -5.07 3.13
N ASN A 22 -12.62 -4.30 4.20
CA ASN A 22 -13.69 -4.26 5.21
C ASN A 22 -14.98 -3.65 4.68
N LYS A 23 -14.92 -2.90 3.57
CA LYS A 23 -16.09 -2.39 2.85
C LYS A 23 -16.59 -3.34 1.78
N ASP A 24 -16.11 -4.57 1.76
CA ASP A 24 -16.48 -5.62 0.82
C ASP A 24 -16.01 -5.39 -0.62
N TYR A 25 -15.01 -4.53 -0.83
CA TYR A 25 -14.37 -4.41 -2.13
C TYR A 25 -13.48 -5.64 -2.36
N ASP A 26 -13.38 -6.11 -3.60
CA ASP A 26 -12.51 -7.23 -3.90
C ASP A 26 -11.04 -6.88 -3.75
N VAL A 27 -10.16 -7.91 -3.78
CA VAL A 27 -8.72 -7.72 -3.56
C VAL A 27 -8.12 -6.77 -4.58
N LEU A 28 -8.40 -6.97 -5.86
CA LEU A 28 -7.82 -6.14 -6.92
C LEU A 28 -8.25 -4.69 -6.80
N LYS A 29 -9.54 -4.44 -6.60
CA LYS A 29 -10.06 -3.08 -6.44
C LYS A 29 -9.47 -2.41 -5.21
N SER A 30 -9.35 -3.15 -4.10
CA SER A 30 -8.76 -2.62 -2.87
C SER A 30 -7.30 -2.21 -3.06
N VAL A 31 -6.52 -3.01 -3.79
CA VAL A 31 -5.13 -2.67 -4.13
C VAL A 31 -5.07 -1.40 -4.97
N LEU A 32 -5.88 -1.32 -6.01
CA LEU A 32 -5.88 -0.14 -6.90
C LEU A 32 -6.26 1.13 -6.16
N LEU A 33 -7.28 1.07 -5.31
CA LEU A 33 -7.72 2.22 -4.53
C LEU A 33 -6.67 2.62 -3.48
N ALA A 34 -6.03 1.65 -2.84
CA ALA A 34 -4.99 1.93 -1.85
C ALA A 34 -3.80 2.64 -2.49
N TYR A 35 -3.35 2.20 -3.68
CA TYR A 35 -2.27 2.88 -4.39
C TYR A 35 -2.69 4.24 -4.93
N THR A 36 -3.93 4.39 -5.37
CA THR A 36 -4.47 5.69 -5.78
C THR A 36 -4.44 6.68 -4.62
N ASP A 37 -4.85 6.25 -3.45
CA ASP A 37 -4.79 7.08 -2.24
C ASP A 37 -3.36 7.46 -1.89
N ALA A 38 -2.42 6.52 -2.00
CA ALA A 38 -1.01 6.79 -1.76
C ALA A 38 -0.45 7.82 -2.75
N ASN A 39 -0.80 7.69 -4.03
CA ASN A 39 -0.39 8.65 -5.05
C ASN A 39 -0.91 10.06 -4.77
N THR A 40 -2.14 10.15 -4.29
CA THR A 40 -2.75 11.44 -3.91
C THR A 40 -2.07 12.03 -2.68
N LYS A 41 -1.77 11.18 -1.70
CA LYS A 41 -1.20 11.62 -0.41
C LYS A 41 0.27 12.00 -0.51
N TYR A 42 1.07 11.22 -1.22
CA TYR A 42 2.53 11.39 -1.26
C TYR A 42 3.05 11.93 -2.57
N GLY A 43 2.24 11.95 -3.60
CA GLY A 43 2.64 12.33 -4.95
C GLY A 43 3.10 11.12 -5.76
N THR A 44 2.60 11.04 -7.01
CA THR A 44 2.87 9.90 -7.90
C THR A 44 4.38 9.68 -8.12
N ALA A 45 5.15 10.77 -8.30
CA ALA A 45 6.59 10.68 -8.53
C ALA A 45 7.31 10.05 -7.34
N ASN A 46 6.93 10.43 -6.11
CA ASN A 46 7.53 9.88 -4.90
C ASN A 46 7.19 8.40 -4.73
N VAL A 47 5.95 8.02 -4.99
CA VAL A 47 5.51 6.62 -4.90
C VAL A 47 6.27 5.77 -5.91
N LYS A 48 6.37 6.21 -7.16
CA LYS A 48 7.14 5.48 -8.19
C LYS A 48 8.60 5.32 -7.81
N LYS A 49 9.21 6.35 -7.24
CA LYS A 49 10.61 6.30 -6.81
C LYS A 49 10.82 5.25 -5.72
N VAL A 50 9.95 5.21 -4.73
CA VAL A 50 10.04 4.23 -3.64
C VAL A 50 9.82 2.82 -4.16
N ILE A 51 8.81 2.60 -4.99
CA ILE A 51 8.52 1.29 -5.58
C ILE A 51 9.69 0.83 -6.45
N GLY A 52 10.24 1.72 -7.27
CA GLY A 52 11.33 1.38 -8.18
C GLY A 52 12.66 1.06 -7.49
N SER A 53 12.81 1.44 -6.22
CA SER A 53 14.03 1.18 -5.46
C SER A 53 14.01 -0.15 -4.69
N SER A 54 12.93 -0.93 -4.80
CA SER A 54 12.79 -2.18 -4.08
C SER A 54 12.42 -3.33 -5.01
N ASP A 55 13.24 -4.39 -5.02
CA ASP A 55 12.99 -5.58 -5.83
C ASP A 55 11.89 -6.47 -5.24
N ASN A 56 11.65 -6.37 -3.94
CA ASN A 56 10.75 -7.27 -3.21
C ASN A 56 9.52 -6.56 -2.66
N ILE A 57 9.10 -5.48 -3.32
CA ILE A 57 7.98 -4.67 -2.82
C ILE A 57 6.68 -5.46 -2.71
N LYS A 58 6.42 -6.38 -3.64
CA LYS A 58 5.21 -7.20 -3.61
C LYS A 58 5.17 -8.08 -2.37
N ILE A 59 6.30 -8.73 -2.06
CA ILE A 59 6.43 -9.60 -0.88
C ILE A 59 6.30 -8.76 0.40
N ALA A 60 6.96 -7.62 0.44
CA ALA A 60 6.88 -6.72 1.60
C ALA A 60 5.46 -6.19 1.81
N ALA A 61 4.75 -5.87 0.74
CA ALA A 61 3.37 -5.40 0.81
C ALA A 61 2.46 -6.50 1.35
N ILE A 62 2.60 -7.73 0.85
CA ILE A 62 1.82 -8.88 1.33
C ILE A 62 2.10 -9.13 2.81
N ALA A 63 3.36 -9.10 3.23
CA ALA A 63 3.74 -9.29 4.62
C ALA A 63 3.11 -8.23 5.52
N THR A 64 3.09 -6.97 5.07
CA THR A 64 2.50 -5.88 5.83
C THR A 64 0.98 -6.06 5.96
N VAL A 65 0.32 -6.47 4.89
CA VAL A 65 -1.13 -6.75 4.92
C VAL A 65 -1.43 -7.91 5.87
N LEU A 66 -0.63 -8.97 5.82
CA LEU A 66 -0.79 -10.11 6.73
C LEU A 66 -0.66 -9.71 8.20
N THR A 67 0.15 -8.71 8.49
CA THR A 67 0.29 -8.17 9.84
C THR A 67 -0.95 -7.39 10.26
N LYS A 68 -1.53 -6.61 9.35
CA LYS A 68 -2.65 -5.71 9.66
C LYS A 68 -4.03 -6.37 9.55
N CYS A 69 -4.24 -7.19 8.52
CA CYS A 69 -5.53 -7.84 8.31
C CYS A 69 -5.34 -9.20 7.61
N PRO A 70 -4.82 -10.20 8.35
CA PRO A 70 -4.47 -11.50 7.76
C PRO A 70 -5.66 -12.24 7.15
N ASP A 71 -6.86 -11.96 7.61
CA ASP A 71 -8.09 -12.61 7.13
C ASP A 71 -8.70 -11.95 5.89
N LYS A 72 -8.07 -10.90 5.36
CA LYS A 72 -8.64 -10.13 4.25
C LYS A 72 -7.91 -10.30 2.91
N LEU A 73 -6.88 -11.11 2.88
CA LEU A 73 -6.18 -11.41 1.63
C LEU A 73 -6.98 -12.32 0.71
#